data_defc7ce78b9674a4d8f2db4051f2cff1
#
_entry.id   defc7ce78b9674a4d8f2db4051f2cff1
#
_cell.length_a   1.000
_cell.length_b   1.000
_cell.length_c   1.000
_cell.angle_alpha   90.00
_cell.angle_beta   90.00
_cell.angle_gamma   90.00
#
_symmetry.space_group_name_H-M   'P 1'
#
loop_
_entity.id
_entity.type
_entity.pdbx_description
1 polymer ?
#
loop_
_entity_poly.entity_id
_entity_poly.type
_entity_poly.pdbx_seq_one_letter_code
_entity_poly.pdbx_strand_id
1 'polypeptide(L)'
;SEAEDKLKTVIQIDPDYADGFMRLGILYLQQERYSEAVENLSYSTKIDKKDFNKFFNLASAYNYMKEWDKAVTAAQSCIDIKKRFGGGWLELGIAEMGRKNKTRAKRHFEEARKDRDWRKMAERKIDEINNPAKYEK
;
A
#
# COMPACT_ATOMS: atom_id res chain seq x y z
N SER A 1 16.66 14.79 6.09
CA SER A 1 16.95 15.12 4.68
C SER A 1 16.31 16.44 4.31
N GLU A 2 16.77 17.00 3.22
CA GLU A 2 16.23 18.26 2.71
C GLU A 2 14.76 18.10 2.30
N ALA A 3 14.42 17.00 1.64
CA ALA A 3 13.04 16.72 1.22
C ALA A 3 12.13 16.58 2.43
N GLU A 4 12.57 15.90 3.48
CA GLU A 4 11.81 15.74 4.71
C GLU A 4 11.54 17.10 5.35
N ASP A 5 12.57 17.96 5.46
CA ASP A 5 12.45 19.26 6.09
C ASP A 5 11.47 20.16 5.33
N LYS A 6 11.52 20.13 4.00
CA LYS A 6 10.59 20.91 3.15
C LYS A 6 9.15 20.45 3.36
N LEU A 7 8.92 19.16 3.40
CA LEU A 7 7.58 18.62 3.59
C LEU A 7 7.03 18.93 4.99
N LYS A 8 7.88 18.84 6.01
CA LYS A 8 7.49 19.23 7.37
C LYS A 8 7.11 20.70 7.45
N THR A 9 7.82 21.56 6.75
CA THR A 9 7.49 22.98 6.67
C THR A 9 6.13 23.19 6.01
N VAL A 10 5.87 22.47 4.91
CA VAL A 10 4.58 22.58 4.18
C VAL A 10 3.41 22.21 5.10
N ILE A 11 3.50 21.11 5.85
CA ILE A 11 2.41 20.69 6.72
C ILE A 11 2.27 21.56 7.98
N GLN A 12 3.33 22.26 8.39
CA GLN A 12 3.23 23.26 9.44
C GLN A 12 2.42 24.48 8.98
N ILE A 13 2.63 24.88 7.73
CA ILE A 13 1.92 26.02 7.13
C ILE A 13 0.46 25.68 6.87
N ASP A 14 0.21 24.46 6.36
CA ASP A 14 -1.14 23.97 6.06
C ASP A 14 -1.33 22.57 6.66
N PRO A 15 -1.81 22.49 7.91
CA PRO A 15 -2.02 21.21 8.59
C PRO A 15 -3.10 20.33 7.98
N ASP A 16 -3.92 20.86 7.07
CA ASP A 16 -4.97 20.11 6.38
C ASP A 16 -4.55 19.68 4.97
N TYR A 17 -3.29 19.89 4.61
CA TYR A 17 -2.80 19.50 3.28
C TYR A 17 -2.48 18.01 3.24
N ALA A 18 -3.49 17.23 2.84
CA ALA A 18 -3.40 15.76 2.82
C ALA A 18 -2.24 15.25 1.97
N ASP A 19 -1.96 15.87 0.82
CA ASP A 19 -0.86 15.46 -0.07
C ASP A 19 0.50 15.65 0.59
N GLY A 20 0.67 16.65 1.43
CA GLY A 20 1.90 16.86 2.18
C GLY A 20 2.20 15.68 3.10
N PHE A 21 1.19 15.23 3.83
CA PHE A 21 1.32 14.06 4.70
C PHE A 21 1.56 12.78 3.88
N MET A 22 0.87 12.62 2.75
CA MET A 22 1.10 11.46 1.87
C MET A 22 2.54 11.43 1.36
N ARG A 23 3.04 12.56 0.87
CA ARG A 23 4.41 12.64 0.33
C ARG A 23 5.45 12.37 1.40
N LEU A 24 5.23 12.90 2.61
CA LEU A 24 6.13 12.62 3.73
C LEU A 24 6.09 11.13 4.10
N GLY A 25 4.90 10.53 4.12
CA GLY A 25 4.75 9.10 4.36
C GLY A 25 5.47 8.25 3.31
N ILE A 26 5.36 8.61 2.03
CA ILE A 26 6.07 7.91 0.95
C ILE A 26 7.58 8.04 1.12
N LEU A 27 8.06 9.22 1.49
CA LEU A 27 9.48 9.43 1.75
C LEU A 27 9.97 8.51 2.88
N TYR A 28 9.20 8.40 3.96
CA TYR A 28 9.54 7.50 5.06
C TYR A 28 9.54 6.03 4.63
N LEU A 29 8.61 5.64 3.75
CA LEU A 29 8.63 4.28 3.17
C LEU A 29 9.94 4.01 2.43
N GLN A 30 10.40 4.97 1.63
CA GLN A 30 11.65 4.84 0.88
C GLN A 30 12.87 4.73 1.81
N GLN A 31 12.78 5.32 3.00
CA GLN A 31 13.81 5.26 4.03
C GLN A 31 13.64 4.08 4.99
N GLU A 32 12.67 3.22 4.73
CA GLU A 32 12.31 2.07 5.59
C GLU A 32 11.91 2.47 7.01
N ARG A 33 11.42 3.68 7.16
CA ARG A 33 10.89 4.22 8.43
C ARG A 33 9.38 3.98 8.47
N TYR A 34 9.00 2.73 8.63
CA TYR A 34 7.62 2.28 8.40
C TYR A 34 6.61 2.82 9.41
N SER A 35 6.97 2.91 10.70
CA SER A 35 6.06 3.46 11.71
C SER A 35 5.72 4.92 11.44
N GLU A 36 6.72 5.70 11.06
CA GLU A 36 6.52 7.11 10.71
C GLU A 36 5.72 7.24 9.41
N ALA A 37 5.96 6.34 8.47
CA ALA A 37 5.19 6.29 7.22
C ALA A 37 3.70 6.04 7.53
N VAL A 38 3.39 5.05 8.36
CA VAL A 38 2.01 4.73 8.75
C VAL A 38 1.35 5.94 9.41
N GLU A 39 2.04 6.60 10.33
CA GLU A 39 1.49 7.76 11.03
C GLU A 39 1.07 8.85 10.05
N ASN A 40 1.96 9.22 9.12
CA ASN A 40 1.68 10.28 8.15
C ASN A 40 0.63 9.87 7.12
N LEU A 41 0.71 8.62 6.62
CA LEU A 41 -0.25 8.12 5.64
C LEU A 41 -1.64 7.96 6.26
N SER A 42 -1.73 7.50 7.51
CA SER A 42 -3.01 7.44 8.22
C SER A 42 -3.64 8.81 8.34
N TYR A 43 -2.81 9.82 8.68
CA TYR A 43 -3.30 11.19 8.79
C TYR A 43 -3.80 11.70 7.44
N SER A 44 -3.07 11.42 6.35
CA SER A 44 -3.47 11.84 5.01
C SER A 44 -4.83 11.25 4.60
N THR A 45 -5.11 10.00 4.98
CA THR A 45 -6.40 9.35 4.67
C THR A 45 -7.55 9.90 5.51
N LYS A 46 -7.26 10.41 6.70
CA LYS A 46 -8.28 11.04 7.55
C LYS A 46 -8.70 12.40 6.98
N ILE A 47 -7.74 13.15 6.44
CA ILE A 47 -8.01 14.46 5.83
C ILE A 47 -8.73 14.26 4.48
N ASP A 48 -8.24 13.37 3.63
CA ASP A 48 -8.81 13.09 2.32
C ASP A 48 -9.20 11.63 2.21
N LYS A 49 -10.49 11.36 2.33
CA LYS A 49 -11.06 10.00 2.31
C LYS A 49 -11.42 9.52 0.90
N LYS A 50 -11.18 10.34 -0.12
CA LYS A 50 -11.62 10.06 -1.50
C LYS A 50 -10.49 9.73 -2.45
N ASP A 51 -9.25 9.80 -2.02
CA ASP A 51 -8.09 9.54 -2.85
C ASP A 51 -7.60 8.10 -2.63
N PHE A 52 -7.83 7.25 -3.64
CA PHE A 52 -7.42 5.84 -3.57
C PHE A 52 -5.92 5.69 -3.34
N ASN A 53 -5.11 6.62 -3.86
CA ASN A 53 -3.66 6.53 -3.79
C ASN A 53 -3.14 6.65 -2.35
N LYS A 54 -3.80 7.47 -1.53
CA LYS A 54 -3.46 7.60 -0.11
C LYS A 54 -3.70 6.28 0.63
N PHE A 55 -4.81 5.61 0.36
CA PHE A 55 -5.11 4.30 0.95
C PHE A 55 -4.18 3.21 0.44
N PHE A 56 -3.82 3.26 -0.84
CA PHE A 56 -2.84 2.32 -1.41
C PHE A 56 -1.51 2.40 -0.67
N ASN A 57 -0.98 3.61 -0.50
CA ASN A 57 0.29 3.79 0.20
C ASN A 57 0.21 3.37 1.67
N LEU A 58 -0.93 3.63 2.31
CA LEU A 58 -1.15 3.20 3.69
C LEU A 58 -1.16 1.66 3.79
N ALA A 59 -1.85 0.99 2.86
CA ALA A 59 -1.87 -0.47 2.82
C ALA A 59 -0.46 -1.03 2.64
N SER A 60 0.32 -0.43 1.74
CA SER A 60 1.71 -0.83 1.52
C SER A 60 2.54 -0.68 2.80
N ALA A 61 2.40 0.43 3.51
CA ALA A 61 3.12 0.66 4.76
C ALA A 61 2.75 -0.38 5.82
N TYR A 62 1.47 -0.69 5.97
CA TYR A 62 1.02 -1.72 6.91
C TYR A 62 1.58 -3.11 6.54
N ASN A 63 1.63 -3.43 5.24
CA ASN A 63 2.20 -4.69 4.78
C ASN A 63 3.69 -4.79 5.13
N TYR A 64 4.45 -3.72 4.98
CA TYR A 64 5.85 -3.71 5.39
C TYR A 64 6.02 -3.92 6.90
N MET A 65 5.06 -3.45 7.70
CA MET A 65 5.07 -3.68 9.14
C MET A 65 4.47 -5.02 9.55
N LYS A 66 4.00 -5.81 8.58
CA LYS A 66 3.31 -7.08 8.82
C LYS A 66 2.04 -6.92 9.67
N GLU A 67 1.43 -5.75 9.58
CA GLU A 67 0.13 -5.43 10.18
C GLU A 67 -0.97 -5.82 9.18
N TRP A 68 -1.13 -7.14 8.98
CA TRP A 68 -1.91 -7.68 7.86
C TRP A 68 -3.38 -7.27 7.88
N ASP A 69 -4.02 -7.27 9.06
CA ASP A 69 -5.43 -6.91 9.16
C ASP A 69 -5.68 -5.45 8.81
N LYS A 70 -4.78 -4.57 9.23
CA LYS A 70 -4.85 -3.15 8.91
C LYS A 70 -4.57 -2.90 7.44
N ALA A 71 -3.65 -3.68 6.86
CA ALA A 71 -3.36 -3.62 5.43
C ALA A 71 -4.59 -4.02 4.61
N VAL A 72 -5.30 -5.06 5.02
CA VAL A 72 -6.56 -5.49 4.36
C VAL A 72 -7.56 -4.33 4.36
N THR A 73 -7.76 -3.70 5.51
CA THR A 73 -8.72 -2.60 5.63
C THR A 73 -8.35 -1.43 4.71
N ALA A 74 -7.10 -1.02 4.70
CA ALA A 74 -6.63 0.09 3.86
C ALA A 74 -6.72 -0.26 2.37
N ALA A 75 -6.29 -1.48 1.98
CA ALA A 75 -6.37 -1.93 0.60
C ALA A 75 -7.82 -2.02 0.12
N GLN A 76 -8.73 -2.48 0.99
CA GLN A 76 -10.16 -2.53 0.67
C GLN A 76 -10.71 -1.13 0.42
N SER A 77 -10.32 -0.15 1.24
CA SER A 77 -10.73 1.25 1.03
C SER A 77 -10.22 1.77 -0.33
N CYS A 78 -9.01 1.41 -0.70
CA CYS A 78 -8.43 1.78 -1.99
C CYS A 78 -9.28 1.25 -3.16
N ILE A 79 -9.60 -0.04 -3.18
CA ILE A 79 -10.35 -0.64 -4.29
C ILE A 79 -11.83 -0.27 -4.26
N ASP A 80 -12.38 0.08 -3.10
CA ASP A 80 -13.74 0.62 -3.02
C ASP A 80 -13.84 1.96 -3.76
N ILE A 81 -12.78 2.76 -3.73
CA ILE A 81 -12.71 4.04 -4.45
C ILE A 81 -12.38 3.81 -5.92
N LYS A 82 -11.38 2.97 -6.21
CA LYS A 82 -10.94 2.71 -7.58
C LYS A 82 -10.78 1.20 -7.81
N LYS A 83 -11.88 0.56 -8.14
CA LYS A 83 -11.98 -0.90 -8.26
C LYS A 83 -11.00 -1.52 -9.27
N ARG A 84 -10.64 -0.78 -10.33
CA ARG A 84 -9.77 -1.28 -11.40
C ARG A 84 -8.28 -1.02 -11.15
N PHE A 85 -7.95 -0.38 -10.05
CA PHE A 85 -6.56 -0.10 -9.71
C PHE A 85 -5.89 -1.37 -9.19
N GLY A 86 -5.02 -1.97 -9.99
CA GLY A 86 -4.35 -3.24 -9.68
C GLY A 86 -3.47 -3.17 -8.44
N GLY A 87 -2.90 -1.99 -8.13
CA GLY A 87 -2.09 -1.81 -6.93
C GLY A 87 -2.84 -2.10 -5.64
N GLY A 88 -4.12 -1.72 -5.57
CA GLY A 88 -4.95 -2.02 -4.41
C GLY A 88 -5.17 -3.52 -4.23
N TRP A 89 -5.46 -4.21 -5.31
CA TRP A 89 -5.61 -5.67 -5.30
C TRP A 89 -4.30 -6.37 -4.95
N LEU A 90 -3.17 -5.85 -5.45
CA LEU A 90 -1.86 -6.41 -5.12
C LEU A 90 -1.60 -6.33 -3.62
N GLU A 91 -1.81 -5.18 -3.01
CA GLU A 91 -1.59 -5.01 -1.57
C GLU A 91 -2.55 -5.87 -0.75
N LEU A 92 -3.80 -6.01 -1.21
CA LEU A 92 -4.77 -6.90 -0.56
C LEU A 92 -4.28 -8.36 -0.61
N GLY A 93 -3.77 -8.79 -1.76
CA GLY A 93 -3.20 -10.13 -1.92
C GLY A 93 -2.00 -10.37 -1.01
N ILE A 94 -1.10 -9.39 -0.93
CA ILE A 94 0.08 -9.47 -0.04
C ILE A 94 -0.37 -9.64 1.42
N ALA A 95 -1.37 -8.88 1.86
CA ALA A 95 -1.89 -8.98 3.22
C ALA A 95 -2.49 -10.36 3.49
N GLU A 96 -3.23 -10.91 2.52
CA GLU A 96 -3.81 -12.25 2.67
C GLU A 96 -2.73 -13.33 2.70
N MET A 97 -1.63 -13.16 1.97
CA MET A 97 -0.46 -14.04 2.08
C MET A 97 0.10 -14.01 3.51
N GLY A 98 0.22 -12.83 4.08
CA GLY A 98 0.67 -12.66 5.46
C GLY A 98 -0.27 -13.31 6.47
N ARG A 99 -1.57 -13.31 6.19
CA ARG A 99 -2.59 -13.99 6.99
C ARG A 99 -2.65 -15.49 6.73
N LYS A 100 -1.78 -16.00 5.86
CA LYS A 100 -1.67 -17.40 5.46
C LYS A 100 -2.89 -17.92 4.71
N ASN A 101 -3.57 -17.04 3.99
CA ASN A 101 -4.72 -17.39 3.16
C ASN A 101 -4.33 -17.33 1.69
N LYS A 102 -3.61 -18.35 1.22
CA LYS A 102 -3.08 -18.43 -0.15
C LYS A 102 -4.17 -18.41 -1.21
N THR A 103 -5.28 -19.08 -0.96
CA THR A 103 -6.40 -19.16 -1.91
C THR A 103 -6.99 -17.78 -2.17
N ARG A 104 -7.22 -17.01 -1.11
CA ARG A 104 -7.76 -15.66 -1.21
C ARG A 104 -6.74 -14.72 -1.83
N ALA A 105 -5.48 -14.85 -1.44
CA ALA A 105 -4.39 -14.05 -1.99
C ALA A 105 -4.29 -14.23 -3.50
N LYS A 106 -4.32 -15.47 -3.99
CA LYS A 106 -4.24 -15.77 -5.42
C LYS A 106 -5.39 -15.11 -6.19
N ARG A 107 -6.61 -15.15 -5.65
CA ARG A 107 -7.76 -14.47 -6.26
C ARG A 107 -7.53 -12.97 -6.40
N HIS A 108 -7.00 -12.35 -5.37
CA HIS A 108 -6.72 -10.91 -5.41
C HIS A 108 -5.61 -10.57 -6.40
N PHE A 109 -4.57 -11.41 -6.49
CA PHE A 109 -3.51 -11.21 -7.50
C PHE A 109 -4.05 -11.38 -8.92
N GLU A 110 -5.01 -12.28 -9.13
CA GLU A 110 -5.65 -12.42 -10.43
C GLU A 110 -6.46 -11.18 -10.81
N GLU A 111 -7.10 -10.53 -9.82
CA GLU A 111 -7.75 -9.23 -10.06
C GLU A 111 -6.72 -8.15 -10.40
N ALA A 112 -5.59 -8.10 -9.67
CA ALA A 112 -4.52 -7.14 -9.95
C ALA A 112 -3.95 -7.33 -11.36
N ARG A 113 -3.88 -8.56 -11.85
CA ARG A 113 -3.36 -8.89 -13.18
C ARG A 113 -4.18 -8.27 -14.31
N LYS A 114 -5.43 -7.94 -14.07
CA LYS A 114 -6.30 -7.31 -15.07
C LYS A 114 -5.88 -5.88 -15.39
N ASP A 115 -5.17 -5.24 -14.48
CA ASP A 115 -4.60 -3.90 -14.68
C ASP A 115 -3.23 -4.05 -15.36
N ARG A 116 -3.11 -3.51 -16.57
CA ARG A 116 -1.90 -3.65 -17.38
C ARG A 116 -0.65 -3.16 -16.65
N ASP A 117 -0.76 -2.09 -15.88
CA ASP A 117 0.36 -1.51 -15.16
C ASP A 117 0.87 -2.41 -14.03
N TRP A 118 0.03 -3.31 -13.53
CA TRP A 118 0.34 -4.18 -12.39
C TRP A 118 0.44 -5.67 -12.77
N ARG A 119 0.24 -5.98 -14.05
CA ARG A 119 0.17 -7.37 -14.53
C ARG A 119 1.42 -8.17 -14.20
N LYS A 120 2.59 -7.63 -14.48
CA LYS A 120 3.85 -8.36 -14.26
C LYS A 120 4.07 -8.67 -12.78
N MET A 121 3.82 -7.72 -11.91
CA MET A 121 3.96 -7.92 -10.47
C MET A 121 2.96 -8.96 -9.97
N ALA A 122 1.72 -8.87 -10.44
CA ALA A 122 0.67 -9.82 -10.06
C ALA A 122 1.01 -11.24 -10.53
N GLU A 123 1.48 -11.38 -11.76
CA GLU A 123 1.88 -12.69 -12.30
C GLU A 123 3.04 -13.29 -11.51
N ARG A 124 4.00 -12.47 -11.11
CA ARG A 124 5.09 -12.92 -10.25
C ARG A 124 4.57 -13.43 -8.90
N LYS A 125 3.64 -12.70 -8.29
CA LYS A 125 3.04 -13.11 -7.01
C LYS A 125 2.27 -14.42 -7.13
N ILE A 126 1.56 -14.61 -8.23
CA ILE A 126 0.85 -15.86 -8.50
C ILE A 126 1.86 -17.01 -8.65
N ASP A 127 2.95 -16.77 -9.38
CA ASP A 127 4.01 -17.77 -9.55
C ASP A 127 4.68 -18.13 -8.22
N GLU A 128 4.88 -17.16 -7.33
CA GLU A 128 5.42 -17.43 -5.98
C GLU A 128 4.51 -18.38 -5.20
N ILE A 129 3.20 -18.28 -5.38
CA ILE A 129 2.22 -19.19 -4.74
C ILE A 129 2.27 -20.58 -5.38
N ASN A 130 2.27 -20.63 -6.71
CA ASN A 130 2.19 -21.88 -7.46
C ASN A 130 3.51 -22.67 -7.43
N ASN A 131 4.64 -21.98 -7.38
CA ASN A 131 5.98 -22.56 -7.47
C ASN A 131 6.89 -21.97 -6.38
N PRO A 132 6.57 -22.19 -5.09
CA PRO A 132 7.30 -21.54 -4.01
C PRO A 132 8.79 -21.88 -3.97
N ALA A 133 9.16 -23.10 -4.32
CA ALA A 133 10.56 -23.54 -4.31
C ALA A 133 11.46 -22.72 -5.24
N LYS A 134 10.89 -22.16 -6.32
CA LYS A 134 11.62 -21.32 -7.28
C LYS A 134 12.16 -20.04 -6.63
N TYR A 135 11.52 -19.58 -5.57
CA TYR A 135 11.82 -18.30 -4.89
C TYR A 135 12.52 -18.51 -3.54
N GLU A 136 12.70 -19.74 -3.11
CA GLU A 136 13.46 -20.05 -1.89
C GLU A 136 14.95 -19.87 -2.15
N LYS A 137 15.67 -19.32 -1.17
CA LYS A 137 17.11 -19.12 -1.22
C LYS A 137 17.81 -20.01 -0.21
#